data_ee37c24ed025cd5fbecf101e2128dfd7
#
_entry.id   ee37c24ed025cd5fbecf101e2128dfd7
#
_cell.length_a   1.000
_cell.length_b   1.000
_cell.length_c   1.000
_cell.angle_alpha   90.00
_cell.angle_beta   90.00
_cell.angle_gamma   90.00
#
_symmetry.space_group_name_H-M   'P 1'
#
loop_
_entity.id
_entity.type
_entity.pdbx_description
1 polymer ?
#
loop_
_entity_poly.entity_id
_entity_poly.type
_entity_poly.pdbx_seq_one_letter_code
_entity_poly.pdbx_strand_id
1 'polypeptide(L)'
;IQRMAEALGMRVLLNDPHVRTGGETGFVDLSVLARECDIITFHTPLNRNGKYKTFHLADADFFVGLQRKPFIVNTSRGEVMETLALLDALKTGRIRDAVIDTWENEPDIHPDLLQKVFLGTLI
;
A
#
# COMPACT_ATOMS: atom_id res chain seq x y z
N ILE A 1 14.55 -5.31 0.40
CA ILE A 1 13.94 -4.30 -0.52
C ILE A 1 14.71 -2.99 -0.42
N GLN A 2 14.85 -2.36 0.79
CA GLN A 2 15.51 -1.06 0.95
C GLN A 2 16.85 -0.98 0.23
N ARG A 3 17.81 -1.85 0.57
CA ARG A 3 19.16 -1.86 -0.04
C ARG A 3 19.14 -2.01 -1.57
N MET A 4 18.18 -2.77 -2.10
CA MET A 4 18.02 -2.94 -3.56
C MET A 4 17.50 -1.67 -4.22
N ALA A 5 16.52 -1.01 -3.62
CA ALA A 5 15.97 0.24 -4.13
C ALA A 5 17.00 1.37 -4.09
N GLU A 6 17.76 1.48 -2.99
CA GLU A 6 18.88 2.43 -2.85
C GLU A 6 19.98 2.18 -3.89
N ALA A 7 20.31 0.91 -4.16
CA ALA A 7 21.29 0.55 -5.19
C ALA A 7 20.82 0.92 -6.60
N LEU A 8 19.50 1.04 -6.83
CA LEU A 8 18.90 1.56 -8.06
C LEU A 8 18.77 3.10 -8.08
N GLY A 9 19.30 3.79 -7.07
CA GLY A 9 19.27 5.25 -6.98
C GLY A 9 17.95 5.82 -6.44
N MET A 10 17.09 5.01 -5.85
CA MET A 10 15.83 5.48 -5.26
C MET A 10 16.07 6.07 -3.86
N ARG A 11 15.38 7.15 -3.53
CA ARG A 11 15.24 7.62 -2.15
C ARG A 11 14.22 6.75 -1.43
N VAL A 12 14.62 6.05 -0.40
CA VAL A 12 13.75 5.14 0.36
C VAL A 12 13.26 5.81 1.64
N LEU A 13 11.96 5.75 1.88
CA LEU A 13 11.30 6.11 3.14
C LEU A 13 10.75 4.85 3.78
N LEU A 14 10.95 4.69 5.08
CA LEU A 14 10.51 3.53 5.84
C LEU A 14 9.40 3.93 6.80
N ASN A 15 8.39 3.07 6.94
CA ASN A 15 7.35 3.17 7.95
C ASN A 15 7.25 1.86 8.72
N ASP A 16 7.57 1.89 9.99
CA ASP A 16 7.30 0.85 10.98
C ASP A 16 7.06 1.51 12.34
N PRO A 17 5.79 1.60 12.78
CA PRO A 17 5.47 2.26 14.04
C PRO A 17 6.08 1.60 15.28
N HIS A 18 6.33 0.27 15.24
CA HIS A 18 6.97 -0.44 16.35
C HIS A 18 8.44 -0.05 16.48
N VAL A 19 9.17 -0.05 15.38
CA VAL A 19 10.59 0.30 15.34
C VAL A 19 10.79 1.77 15.69
N ARG A 20 9.97 2.67 15.15
CA ARG A 20 10.03 4.09 15.44
C ARG A 20 9.82 4.43 16.91
N THR A 21 8.91 3.75 17.60
CA THR A 21 8.70 3.94 19.05
C THR A 21 9.82 3.36 19.90
N GLY A 22 10.61 2.44 19.35
CA GLY A 22 11.85 1.91 19.94
C GLY A 22 13.04 2.87 19.89
N GLY A 23 12.90 4.05 19.27
CA GLY A 23 13.94 5.08 19.22
C GLY A 23 14.86 5.00 18.00
N GLU A 24 14.63 4.11 17.05
CA GLU A 24 15.38 4.06 15.80
C GLU A 24 15.04 5.25 14.89
N THR A 25 16.08 5.81 14.26
CA THR A 25 15.96 6.92 13.32
C THR A 25 15.73 6.43 11.88
N GLY A 26 15.20 7.27 11.01
CA GLY A 26 14.98 6.95 9.60
C GLY A 26 13.58 6.44 9.25
N PHE A 27 12.71 6.25 10.24
CA PHE A 27 11.32 5.88 10.04
C PHE A 27 10.39 7.10 10.08
N VAL A 28 9.44 7.15 9.15
CA VAL A 28 8.49 8.25 9.00
C VAL A 28 7.04 7.78 9.24
N ASP A 29 6.12 8.71 9.41
CA ASP A 29 4.69 8.39 9.49
C ASP A 29 4.15 7.96 8.12
N LEU A 30 3.10 7.13 8.13
CA LEU A 30 2.41 6.68 6.92
C LEU A 30 1.94 7.86 6.06
N SER A 31 1.51 8.95 6.68
CA SER A 31 1.11 10.18 5.99
C SER A 31 2.25 10.84 5.21
N VAL A 32 3.51 10.64 5.62
CA VAL A 32 4.67 11.13 4.86
C VAL A 32 4.87 10.28 3.60
N LEU A 33 4.72 8.95 3.70
CA LEU A 33 4.75 8.07 2.53
C LEU A 33 3.66 8.47 1.54
N ALA A 34 2.43 8.70 2.00
CA ALA A 34 1.31 9.11 1.17
C ALA A 34 1.58 10.40 0.38
N ARG A 35 2.29 11.35 0.98
CA ARG A 35 2.60 12.64 0.34
C ARG A 35 3.81 12.60 -0.59
N GLU A 36 4.82 11.78 -0.29
CA GLU A 36 6.14 11.92 -0.90
C GLU A 36 6.57 10.78 -1.81
N CYS A 37 5.95 9.61 -1.74
CA CYS A 37 6.38 8.44 -2.49
C CYS A 37 5.76 8.37 -3.88
N ASP A 38 6.57 7.94 -4.86
CA ASP A 38 6.13 7.59 -6.21
C ASP A 38 5.82 6.08 -6.34
N ILE A 39 6.32 5.28 -5.40
CA ILE A 39 6.01 3.85 -5.24
C ILE A 39 5.82 3.58 -3.75
N ILE A 40 4.73 2.90 -3.38
CA ILE A 40 4.46 2.48 -2.00
C ILE A 40 4.26 0.96 -2.01
N THR A 41 5.04 0.26 -1.19
CA THR A 41 4.99 -1.20 -1.09
C THR A 41 4.73 -1.66 0.35
N PHE A 42 3.78 -2.58 0.51
CA PHE A 42 3.36 -3.11 1.80
C PHE A 42 4.04 -4.45 2.08
N HIS A 43 4.71 -4.55 3.24
CA HIS A 43 5.42 -5.74 3.73
C HIS A 43 5.14 -5.96 5.22
N THR A 44 3.90 -5.80 5.62
CA THR A 44 3.47 -5.82 7.02
C THR A 44 2.66 -7.09 7.33
N PRO A 45 2.75 -7.66 8.54
CA PRO A 45 1.82 -8.70 8.97
C PRO A 45 0.41 -8.16 9.08
N LEU A 46 -0.59 -9.03 9.03
CA LEU A 46 -1.98 -8.65 9.28
C LEU A 46 -2.27 -8.63 10.79
N ASN A 47 -2.47 -7.44 11.32
CA ASN A 47 -2.93 -7.19 12.69
C ASN A 47 -4.32 -6.57 12.65
N ARG A 48 -5.33 -7.28 13.16
CA ARG A 48 -6.72 -6.81 13.13
C ARG A 48 -7.05 -5.83 14.26
N ASN A 49 -6.27 -5.84 15.34
CA ASN A 49 -6.56 -5.12 16.57
C ASN A 49 -5.32 -4.40 17.12
N GLY A 50 -5.54 -3.47 18.06
CA GLY A 50 -4.48 -2.78 18.79
C GLY A 50 -4.04 -1.47 18.12
N LYS A 51 -3.09 -0.81 18.80
CA LYS A 51 -2.59 0.52 18.43
C LYS A 51 -1.98 0.57 17.00
N TYR A 52 -1.37 -0.53 16.57
CA TYR A 52 -0.71 -0.64 15.27
C TYR A 52 -1.43 -1.67 14.39
N LYS A 53 -2.76 -1.52 14.32
CA LYS A 53 -3.60 -2.30 13.41
C LYS A 53 -3.14 -2.09 11.96
N THR A 54 -3.04 -3.18 11.21
CA THR A 54 -2.69 -3.16 9.78
C THR A 54 -3.85 -3.64 8.89
N PHE A 55 -4.92 -4.15 9.49
CA PHE A 55 -6.17 -4.43 8.78
C PHE A 55 -6.71 -3.12 8.22
N HIS A 56 -6.90 -3.06 6.90
CA HIS A 56 -7.28 -1.86 6.14
C HIS A 56 -6.34 -0.67 6.43
N LEU A 57 -5.03 -0.94 6.47
CA LEU A 57 -4.03 0.12 6.60
C LEU A 57 -4.06 1.08 5.40
N ALA A 58 -4.30 0.53 4.20
CA ALA A 58 -4.58 1.28 2.99
C ALA A 58 -6.10 1.34 2.77
N ASP A 59 -6.76 2.18 3.52
CA ASP A 59 -8.18 2.50 3.46
C ASP A 59 -8.47 3.75 2.59
N ALA A 60 -9.72 4.20 2.57
CA ALA A 60 -10.13 5.36 1.81
C ALA A 60 -9.36 6.63 2.22
N ASP A 61 -9.10 6.84 3.51
CA ASP A 61 -8.38 8.01 4.01
C ASP A 61 -6.92 7.99 3.55
N PHE A 62 -6.27 6.82 3.56
CA PHE A 62 -4.94 6.64 3.00
C PHE A 62 -4.88 7.06 1.54
N PHE A 63 -5.79 6.55 0.69
CA PHE A 63 -5.82 6.87 -0.73
C PHE A 63 -6.16 8.35 -1.01
N VAL A 64 -7.02 8.95 -0.20
CA VAL A 64 -7.31 10.41 -0.27
C VAL A 64 -6.07 11.24 0.06
N GLY A 65 -5.22 10.77 0.97
CA GLY A 65 -3.98 11.42 1.37
C GLY A 65 -2.85 11.42 0.35
N LEU A 66 -2.96 10.63 -0.74
CA LEU A 66 -1.94 10.52 -1.78
C LEU A 66 -1.82 11.80 -2.60
N GLN A 67 -0.57 12.29 -2.81
CA GLN A 67 -0.32 13.52 -3.56
C GLN A 67 0.43 13.30 -4.87
N ARG A 68 1.09 12.14 -5.06
CA ARG A 68 1.97 11.88 -6.20
C ARG A 68 1.46 10.84 -7.19
N LYS A 69 0.25 10.33 -7.02
CA LYS A 69 -0.28 9.22 -7.84
C LYS A 69 0.69 8.05 -7.91
N PRO A 70 1.04 7.43 -6.78
CA PRO A 70 2.05 6.39 -6.74
C PRO A 70 1.61 5.11 -7.45
N PHE A 71 2.58 4.26 -7.75
CA PHE A 71 2.35 2.82 -7.89
C PHE A 71 2.17 2.21 -6.51
N ILE A 72 1.19 1.33 -6.38
CA ILE A 72 0.92 0.58 -5.14
C ILE A 72 1.33 -0.87 -5.33
N VAL A 73 2.04 -1.45 -4.36
CA VAL A 73 2.45 -2.86 -4.39
C VAL A 73 2.03 -3.53 -3.09
N ASN A 74 1.22 -4.58 -3.17
CA ASN A 74 0.86 -5.39 -2.01
C ASN A 74 1.22 -6.86 -2.24
N THR A 75 2.29 -7.30 -1.60
CA THR A 75 2.76 -8.70 -1.56
C THR A 75 2.76 -9.24 -0.12
N SER A 76 1.94 -8.66 0.75
CA SER A 76 1.90 -9.02 2.18
C SER A 76 0.66 -9.84 2.55
N ARG A 77 -0.46 -9.20 2.80
CA ARG A 77 -1.78 -9.80 3.08
C ARG A 77 -2.87 -8.96 2.42
N GLY A 78 -3.87 -9.62 1.85
CA GLY A 78 -4.95 -8.94 1.12
C GLY A 78 -5.66 -7.88 1.95
N GLU A 79 -6.04 -8.23 3.17
CA GLU A 79 -6.80 -7.34 4.07
C GLU A 79 -5.98 -6.16 4.66
N VAL A 80 -4.71 -6.02 4.30
CA VAL A 80 -3.95 -4.78 4.57
C VAL A 80 -4.48 -3.64 3.73
N MET A 81 -5.09 -3.97 2.59
CA MET A 81 -5.67 -3.00 1.65
C MET A 81 -7.17 -3.23 1.52
N GLU A 82 -7.95 -2.18 1.71
CA GLU A 82 -9.41 -2.21 1.53
C GLU A 82 -9.76 -2.24 0.04
N THR A 83 -10.45 -3.30 -0.40
CA THR A 83 -10.79 -3.53 -1.81
C THR A 83 -11.55 -2.38 -2.46
N LEU A 84 -12.57 -1.84 -1.79
CA LEU A 84 -13.39 -0.76 -2.36
C LEU A 84 -12.62 0.55 -2.45
N ALA A 85 -11.75 0.83 -1.49
CA ALA A 85 -10.88 2.00 -1.51
C ALA A 85 -9.84 1.92 -2.64
N LEU A 86 -9.24 0.75 -2.89
CA LEU A 86 -8.37 0.51 -4.03
C LEU A 86 -9.09 0.75 -5.36
N LEU A 87 -10.30 0.20 -5.51
CA LEU A 87 -11.12 0.38 -6.72
C LEU A 87 -11.44 1.86 -6.98
N ASP A 88 -11.81 2.60 -5.94
CA ASP A 88 -12.07 4.04 -6.07
C ASP A 88 -10.79 4.80 -6.46
N ALA A 89 -9.66 4.49 -5.82
CA ALA A 89 -8.39 5.12 -6.14
C ALA A 89 -7.94 4.88 -7.59
N LEU A 90 -8.18 3.69 -8.14
CA LEU A 90 -7.95 3.38 -9.56
C LEU A 90 -8.91 4.15 -10.47
N LYS A 91 -10.22 4.18 -10.14
CA LYS A 91 -11.26 4.88 -10.93
C LYS A 91 -11.03 6.39 -10.98
N THR A 92 -10.63 6.97 -9.85
CA THR A 92 -10.42 8.43 -9.72
C THR A 92 -9.03 8.89 -10.13
N GLY A 93 -8.13 7.96 -10.47
CA GLY A 93 -6.75 8.25 -10.86
C GLY A 93 -5.90 8.80 -9.71
N ARG A 94 -6.20 8.45 -8.47
CA ARG A 94 -5.39 8.78 -7.28
C ARG A 94 -4.10 7.99 -7.22
N ILE A 95 -4.10 6.80 -7.79
CA ILE A 95 -2.92 5.97 -8.01
C ILE A 95 -2.69 5.80 -9.51
N ARG A 96 -1.44 5.53 -9.88
CA ARG A 96 -1.09 5.27 -11.27
C ARG A 96 -1.51 3.87 -11.68
N ASP A 97 -1.17 2.89 -10.84
CA ASP A 97 -1.52 1.49 -11.01
C ASP A 97 -1.24 0.71 -9.73
N ALA A 98 -1.57 -0.60 -9.70
CA ALA A 98 -1.28 -1.46 -8.56
C ALA A 98 -0.78 -2.84 -9.00
N VAL A 99 0.11 -3.42 -8.19
CA VAL A 99 0.56 -4.82 -8.26
C VAL A 99 0.09 -5.51 -6.99
N ILE A 100 -0.84 -6.45 -7.12
CA ILE A 100 -1.48 -7.13 -5.99
C ILE A 100 -1.25 -8.64 -6.12
N ASP A 101 -0.42 -9.18 -5.23
CA ASP A 101 -0.12 -10.61 -5.16
C ASP A 101 -1.07 -11.36 -4.21
N THR A 102 -1.63 -10.65 -3.22
CA THR A 102 -2.57 -11.18 -2.22
C THR A 102 -3.82 -10.32 -2.16
N TRP A 103 -5.00 -10.95 -2.28
CA TRP A 103 -6.27 -10.26 -2.40
C TRP A 103 -7.08 -10.36 -1.10
N GLU A 104 -7.84 -9.31 -0.79
CA GLU A 104 -8.85 -9.39 0.26
C GLU A 104 -9.94 -10.40 -0.13
N ASN A 105 -10.38 -11.19 0.85
CA ASN A 105 -11.42 -12.22 0.70
C ASN A 105 -11.08 -13.38 -0.26
N GLU A 106 -9.81 -13.69 -0.49
CA GLU A 106 -9.46 -14.89 -1.26
C GLU A 106 -10.19 -16.15 -0.72
N PRO A 107 -10.72 -17.03 -1.60
CA PRO A 107 -10.64 -16.96 -3.07
C PRO A 107 -11.72 -16.10 -3.74
N ASP A 108 -12.61 -15.47 -2.99
CA ASP A 108 -13.75 -14.70 -3.48
C ASP A 108 -13.34 -13.25 -3.83
N ILE A 109 -12.50 -13.11 -4.86
CA ILE A 109 -12.00 -11.80 -5.30
C ILE A 109 -13.12 -10.96 -5.91
N HIS A 110 -13.15 -9.67 -5.58
CA HIS A 110 -14.16 -8.73 -6.06
C HIS A 110 -14.18 -8.67 -7.61
N PRO A 111 -15.36 -8.82 -8.28
CA PRO A 111 -15.44 -8.91 -9.73
C PRO A 111 -14.83 -7.72 -10.48
N ASP A 112 -15.00 -6.50 -9.96
CA ASP A 112 -14.45 -5.29 -10.59
C ASP A 112 -12.92 -5.27 -10.57
N LEU A 113 -12.28 -5.88 -9.57
CA LEU A 113 -10.82 -6.04 -9.55
C LEU A 113 -10.35 -7.03 -10.61
N LEU A 114 -11.03 -8.19 -10.71
CA LEU A 114 -10.73 -9.17 -11.76
C LEU A 114 -10.87 -8.57 -13.16
N GLN A 115 -11.90 -7.75 -13.40
CA GLN A 115 -12.05 -7.06 -14.67
C GLN A 115 -10.86 -6.13 -14.97
N LYS A 116 -10.34 -5.43 -13.96
CA LYS A 116 -9.14 -4.57 -14.10
C LYS A 116 -7.90 -5.36 -14.50
N VAL A 117 -7.69 -6.53 -13.92
CA VAL A 117 -6.60 -7.45 -14.28
C VAL A 117 -6.70 -7.86 -15.76
N PHE A 118 -7.88 -8.27 -16.21
CA PHE A 118 -8.10 -8.66 -17.61
C PHE A 118 -7.91 -7.52 -18.61
N LEU A 119 -8.14 -6.28 -18.21
CA LEU A 119 -7.89 -5.10 -19.03
C LEU A 119 -6.43 -4.60 -18.97
N GLY A 120 -5.57 -5.27 -18.22
CA GLY A 120 -4.16 -4.91 -18.06
C GLY A 120 -3.91 -3.62 -17.29
N THR A 121 -4.89 -3.16 -16.50
CA THR A 121 -4.77 -1.97 -15.63
C THR A 121 -4.45 -2.33 -14.18
N LEU A 122 -4.22 -3.60 -13.90
CA LEU A 122 -3.81 -4.13 -12.60
C LEU A 122 -3.07 -5.44 -12.84
N ILE A 123 -1.91 -5.61 -12.24
CA ILE A 123 -1.05 -6.79 -12.38
C ILE A 123 -0.89 -7.44 -11.00
#